data_975257ce1dee4ddbbd85d932a227e8d6
#
_entry.id   975257ce1dee4ddbbd85d932a227e8d6
#
_cell.length_a   1.000
_cell.length_b   1.000
_cell.length_c   1.000
_cell.angle_alpha   90.00
_cell.angle_beta   90.00
_cell.angle_gamma   90.00
#
_symmetry.space_group_name_H-M   'P 1'
#
loop_
_entity.id
_entity.type
_entity.pdbx_description
1 polymer ?
#
loop_
_entity_poly.entity_id
_entity_poly.type
_entity_poly.pdbx_seq_one_letter_code
_entity_poly.pdbx_strand_id
1 'polypeptide(L)'
;VDQEVSKTLGELERKLQELERTLTSIDRGEQPGEQSPATGVPPQTLGPPHLIDEAVKPTPPIRPKQSPQGPKQSLQVNTPRTEDLLRFRDRLERTSRELTHEYDELLGRLDYAAVASQPVGPTISFARGAPSLDIVDVEGLRDAATRAFESDPAGTTAYGTSVGYPRLRAWIADRHGVEPERVLVTNGSMQADAFLFEQLVAAGDEVIVERPTYDRTLLSLRERGARLHAVELQPDGIDTDALAALLRGDSSSPTPVRPKLAHIIPNFQNPAGYTLSPAKRQALLALAGEHNFWVFEDDPYIDLRFSGETLPTMLSMDPEHVVYASSFSKTVCPGIRVGYLVGPADLIAAVAKLATNTYISPGMVAQSIVYEFCASGAIDSSIETVRTALAKRVLTLDMALRRELPEAEFVTPEGGYFMWVTLPPGTDVNALHKAAAERGVSFVRGTDFLMEGGENTLRLAYSGVTPEQIDEGVERLAAAYRSL
;
A
#
# COMPACT_ATOMS: atom_id res chain seq x y z
N VAL A 1 -7.08 -31.81 9.19
CA VAL A 1 -8.43 -31.90 8.60
C VAL A 1 -8.87 -30.54 8.07
N ASP A 2 -8.65 -29.45 8.83
CA ASP A 2 -9.12 -28.09 8.45
C ASP A 2 -8.39 -27.48 7.23
N GLN A 3 -7.11 -27.76 7.06
CA GLN A 3 -6.35 -27.25 5.90
C GLN A 3 -6.77 -27.93 4.58
N GLU A 4 -7.11 -29.19 4.61
CA GLU A 4 -7.52 -29.95 3.43
C GLU A 4 -8.94 -29.55 3.00
N VAL A 5 -9.84 -29.37 3.96
CA VAL A 5 -11.22 -28.88 3.72
C VAL A 5 -11.19 -27.45 3.19
N SER A 6 -10.39 -26.54 3.78
CA SER A 6 -10.24 -25.17 3.32
C SER A 6 -9.68 -25.07 1.89
N LYS A 7 -8.71 -25.95 1.55
CA LYS A 7 -8.16 -26.04 0.20
C LYS A 7 -9.19 -26.53 -0.80
N THR A 8 -9.96 -27.56 -0.43
CA THR A 8 -11.02 -28.14 -1.28
C THR A 8 -12.14 -27.14 -1.53
N LEU A 9 -12.56 -26.38 -0.50
CA LEU A 9 -13.55 -25.30 -0.63
C LEU A 9 -13.08 -24.21 -1.59
N GLY A 10 -11.83 -23.75 -1.49
CA GLY A 10 -11.27 -22.76 -2.40
C GLY A 10 -11.17 -23.24 -3.86
N GLU A 11 -10.93 -24.54 -4.09
CA GLU A 11 -10.94 -25.13 -5.42
C GLU A 11 -12.37 -25.23 -6.01
N LEU A 12 -13.36 -25.58 -5.19
CA LEU A 12 -14.77 -25.65 -5.58
C LEU A 12 -15.33 -24.26 -5.90
N GLU A 13 -15.04 -23.26 -5.07
CA GLU A 13 -15.45 -21.87 -5.30
C GLU A 13 -14.89 -21.33 -6.63
N ARG A 14 -13.63 -21.60 -6.92
CA ARG A 14 -13.02 -21.23 -8.20
C ARG A 14 -13.71 -21.92 -9.39
N LYS A 15 -14.03 -23.22 -9.28
CA LYS A 15 -14.73 -23.97 -10.33
C LYS A 15 -16.15 -23.45 -10.56
N LEU A 16 -16.86 -23.09 -9.49
CA LEU A 16 -18.20 -22.50 -9.58
C LEU A 16 -18.17 -21.15 -10.32
N GLN A 17 -17.23 -20.26 -9.97
CA GLN A 17 -17.06 -18.97 -10.66
C GLN A 17 -16.73 -19.11 -12.14
N GLU A 18 -15.92 -20.12 -12.50
CA GLU A 18 -15.56 -20.39 -13.89
C GLU A 18 -16.79 -20.91 -14.68
N LEU A 19 -17.60 -21.77 -14.07
CA LEU A 19 -18.87 -22.26 -14.65
C LEU A 19 -19.88 -21.14 -14.83
N GLU A 20 -20.06 -20.25 -13.85
CA GLU A 20 -20.95 -19.09 -13.93
C GLU A 20 -20.55 -18.14 -15.06
N ARG A 21 -19.24 -17.88 -15.22
CA ARG A 21 -18.73 -17.07 -16.35
C ARG A 21 -19.06 -17.72 -17.69
N THR A 22 -18.85 -19.04 -17.79
CA THR A 22 -19.13 -19.79 -19.02
C THR A 22 -20.62 -19.80 -19.35
N LEU A 23 -21.50 -20.00 -18.37
CA LEU A 23 -22.94 -19.93 -18.54
C LEU A 23 -23.40 -18.54 -18.99
N THR A 24 -22.87 -17.47 -18.36
CA THR A 24 -23.18 -16.08 -18.71
C THR A 24 -22.73 -15.74 -20.14
N SER A 25 -21.59 -16.27 -20.58
CA SER A 25 -21.08 -16.12 -21.95
C SER A 25 -22.00 -16.80 -22.99
N ILE A 26 -22.50 -18.00 -22.67
CA ILE A 26 -23.45 -18.73 -23.52
C ILE A 26 -24.79 -18.00 -23.64
N ASP A 27 -25.31 -17.47 -22.53
CA ASP A 27 -26.56 -16.70 -22.52
C ASP A 27 -26.47 -15.39 -23.32
N ARG A 28 -25.26 -14.81 -23.45
CA ARG A 28 -24.99 -13.63 -24.30
C ARG A 28 -24.76 -13.97 -25.77
N GLY A 29 -24.79 -15.25 -26.15
CA GLY A 29 -24.53 -15.71 -27.52
C GLY A 29 -23.08 -15.64 -27.96
N GLU A 30 -22.13 -15.53 -27.00
CA GLU A 30 -20.69 -15.57 -27.25
C GLU A 30 -20.24 -17.03 -27.40
N GLN A 31 -19.48 -17.38 -28.45
CA GLN A 31 -18.98 -18.75 -28.62
C GLN A 31 -17.86 -19.03 -27.59
N PRO A 32 -17.90 -20.16 -26.85
CA PRO A 32 -16.79 -20.55 -25.99
C PRO A 32 -15.62 -21.04 -26.83
N GLY A 33 -14.48 -20.34 -26.77
CA GLY A 33 -13.19 -20.84 -27.18
C GLY A 33 -12.58 -20.36 -28.49
N GLU A 34 -12.29 -19.06 -28.63
CA GLU A 34 -11.16 -18.63 -29.45
C GLU A 34 -10.05 -18.06 -28.54
N GLN A 35 -9.19 -18.95 -28.09
CA GLN A 35 -7.83 -18.55 -27.72
C GLN A 35 -7.05 -18.35 -29.03
N SER A 36 -6.79 -17.10 -29.39
CA SER A 36 -5.86 -16.78 -30.46
C SER A 36 -4.47 -17.36 -30.16
N PRO A 37 -3.85 -18.07 -31.11
CA PRO A 37 -2.48 -18.54 -30.95
C PRO A 37 -1.52 -17.35 -30.93
N ALA A 38 -0.64 -17.32 -29.93
CA ALA A 38 0.46 -16.38 -29.82
C ALA A 38 1.41 -16.54 -31.04
N THR A 39 1.33 -15.64 -32.02
CA THR A 39 2.35 -15.49 -33.05
C THR A 39 3.39 -14.49 -32.56
N GLY A 40 4.56 -15.05 -32.21
CA GLY A 40 5.76 -14.26 -31.93
C GLY A 40 6.25 -13.54 -33.19
N VAL A 41 6.29 -12.21 -33.13
CA VAL A 41 7.02 -11.37 -34.07
C VAL A 41 8.10 -10.63 -33.27
N PRO A 42 9.37 -10.67 -33.69
CA PRO A 42 10.44 -9.95 -32.99
C PRO A 42 10.32 -8.44 -33.14
N PRO A 43 10.79 -7.64 -32.18
CA PRO A 43 10.65 -6.21 -32.19
C PRO A 43 11.52 -5.56 -33.29
N GLN A 44 10.89 -4.80 -34.20
CA GLN A 44 11.57 -3.89 -35.09
C GLN A 44 11.85 -2.57 -34.36
N THR A 45 13.09 -2.16 -34.38
CA THR A 45 13.58 -0.87 -33.91
C THR A 45 13.03 0.26 -34.80
N LEU A 46 12.23 1.14 -34.22
CA LEU A 46 11.77 2.39 -34.86
C LEU A 46 12.76 3.51 -34.50
N GLY A 47 13.34 4.11 -35.51
CA GLY A 47 14.15 5.32 -35.42
C GLY A 47 13.29 6.57 -35.15
N PRO A 48 13.91 7.74 -34.85
CA PRO A 48 13.20 8.92 -34.34
C PRO A 48 12.34 9.59 -35.44
N PRO A 49 11.19 10.20 -35.07
CA PRO A 49 10.34 10.90 -36.04
C PRO A 49 10.91 12.27 -36.41
N HIS A 50 11.03 12.52 -37.71
CA HIS A 50 11.27 13.83 -38.25
C HIS A 50 9.98 14.66 -38.30
N LEU A 51 10.06 15.87 -37.81
CA LEU A 51 9.06 16.94 -38.00
C LEU A 51 8.86 17.23 -39.47
N ILE A 52 7.63 17.18 -39.98
CA ILE A 52 7.22 17.80 -41.22
C ILE A 52 5.93 18.56 -41.00
N ASP A 53 6.06 19.88 -41.08
CA ASP A 53 5.00 20.84 -41.26
C ASP A 53 4.60 20.84 -42.76
N GLU A 54 3.37 20.48 -43.11
CA GLU A 54 2.77 20.90 -44.37
C GLU A 54 1.24 20.78 -44.35
N ALA A 55 0.61 21.81 -44.86
CA ALA A 55 -0.82 22.09 -44.91
C ALA A 55 -1.60 21.03 -45.72
N VAL A 56 -2.67 20.52 -45.13
CA VAL A 56 -3.59 19.56 -45.77
C VAL A 56 -4.56 20.28 -46.73
N LYS A 57 -4.49 19.95 -48.00
CA LYS A 57 -5.56 20.22 -49.02
C LYS A 57 -6.52 19.00 -49.04
N PRO A 58 -7.82 19.22 -49.25
CA PRO A 58 -8.79 18.12 -49.24
C PRO A 58 -8.70 17.27 -50.52
N THR A 59 -8.67 15.93 -50.32
CA THR A 59 -8.63 14.91 -51.35
C THR A 59 -10.06 14.54 -51.82
N PRO A 60 -10.34 14.31 -53.11
CA PRO A 60 -11.64 13.92 -53.62
C PRO A 60 -11.95 12.42 -53.36
N PRO A 61 -13.22 11.98 -53.42
CA PRO A 61 -13.67 10.68 -53.03
C PRO A 61 -13.18 9.56 -53.95
N ILE A 62 -12.62 8.48 -53.37
CA ILE A 62 -12.14 7.29 -54.06
C ILE A 62 -13.33 6.39 -54.44
N ARG A 63 -13.49 6.08 -55.70
CA ARG A 63 -14.42 5.04 -56.19
C ARG A 63 -13.87 3.63 -55.86
N PRO A 64 -14.71 2.66 -55.45
CA PRO A 64 -14.24 1.31 -55.16
C PRO A 64 -13.82 0.59 -56.43
N LYS A 65 -12.60 0.04 -56.42
CA LYS A 65 -12.11 -0.91 -57.45
C LYS A 65 -12.73 -2.27 -57.20
N GLN A 66 -13.31 -2.87 -58.25
CA GLN A 66 -13.78 -4.25 -58.27
C GLN A 66 -12.59 -5.22 -58.11
N SER A 67 -12.70 -6.13 -57.16
CA SER A 67 -11.74 -7.24 -56.95
C SER A 67 -12.00 -8.39 -57.91
N PRO A 68 -10.98 -9.08 -58.39
CA PRO A 68 -11.17 -10.26 -59.25
C PRO A 68 -11.69 -11.45 -58.46
N GLN A 69 -12.69 -12.11 -59.02
CA GLN A 69 -13.29 -13.35 -58.47
C GLN A 69 -12.32 -14.53 -58.66
N GLY A 70 -11.67 -15.00 -57.59
CA GLY A 70 -11.07 -16.32 -57.50
C GLY A 70 -12.03 -17.31 -56.89
N PRO A 71 -11.87 -18.64 -57.11
CA PRO A 71 -12.82 -19.64 -56.65
C PRO A 71 -12.93 -19.68 -55.13
N LYS A 72 -14.14 -19.49 -54.62
CA LYS A 72 -14.45 -19.64 -53.18
C LYS A 72 -14.36 -21.13 -52.82
N GLN A 73 -13.26 -21.55 -52.18
CA GLN A 73 -13.30 -22.72 -51.32
C GLN A 73 -14.08 -22.33 -50.05
N SER A 74 -15.28 -22.88 -49.92
CA SER A 74 -16.09 -22.79 -48.69
C SER A 74 -15.40 -23.64 -47.63
N LEU A 75 -14.69 -23.01 -46.70
CA LEU A 75 -14.42 -23.62 -45.42
C LEU A 75 -15.80 -23.82 -44.73
N GLN A 76 -16.25 -25.06 -44.68
CA GLN A 76 -17.38 -25.45 -43.82
C GLN A 76 -16.89 -25.32 -42.38
N VAL A 77 -17.11 -24.19 -41.77
CA VAL A 77 -17.06 -24.04 -40.33
C VAL A 77 -18.24 -24.86 -39.80
N ASN A 78 -17.95 -25.98 -39.16
CA ASN A 78 -18.91 -26.80 -38.45
C ASN A 78 -19.45 -25.97 -37.27
N THR A 79 -20.45 -25.15 -37.52
CA THR A 79 -21.20 -24.42 -36.46
C THR A 79 -21.91 -25.48 -35.63
N PRO A 80 -21.71 -25.58 -34.31
CA PRO A 80 -22.43 -26.51 -33.47
C PRO A 80 -23.94 -26.26 -33.69
N ARG A 81 -24.74 -27.32 -33.87
CA ARG A 81 -26.19 -27.17 -33.99
C ARG A 81 -26.71 -26.60 -32.67
N THR A 82 -27.72 -25.78 -32.73
CA THR A 82 -28.41 -25.18 -31.55
C THR A 82 -28.71 -26.23 -30.48
N GLU A 83 -29.05 -27.45 -30.89
CA GLU A 83 -29.27 -28.59 -29.98
C GLU A 83 -28.01 -29.03 -29.21
N ASP A 84 -26.83 -28.94 -29.82
CA ASP A 84 -25.58 -29.32 -29.17
C ASP A 84 -25.17 -28.27 -28.11
N LEU A 85 -25.44 -27.01 -28.39
CA LEU A 85 -25.21 -25.90 -27.42
C LEU A 85 -26.20 -25.98 -26.25
N LEU A 86 -27.48 -26.33 -26.50
CA LEU A 86 -28.48 -26.53 -25.44
C LEU A 86 -28.09 -27.73 -24.55
N ARG A 87 -27.66 -28.85 -25.12
CA ARG A 87 -27.18 -30.02 -24.36
C ARG A 87 -25.88 -29.71 -23.56
N PHE A 88 -25.06 -28.83 -24.07
CA PHE A 88 -23.86 -28.41 -23.36
C PHE A 88 -24.22 -27.50 -22.18
N ARG A 89 -25.12 -26.53 -22.38
CA ARG A 89 -25.69 -25.69 -21.32
C ARG A 89 -26.30 -26.53 -20.20
N ASP A 90 -27.20 -27.48 -20.55
CA ASP A 90 -27.88 -28.34 -19.58
C ASP A 90 -26.91 -29.22 -18.77
N ARG A 91 -25.76 -29.59 -19.37
CA ARG A 91 -24.67 -30.25 -18.68
C ARG A 91 -23.98 -29.33 -17.68
N LEU A 92 -23.63 -28.09 -18.09
CA LEU A 92 -23.00 -27.11 -17.23
C LEU A 92 -23.88 -26.75 -16.02
N GLU A 93 -25.19 -26.56 -16.25
CA GLU A 93 -26.15 -26.29 -15.16
C GLU A 93 -26.26 -27.46 -14.17
N ARG A 94 -26.17 -28.70 -14.65
CA ARG A 94 -26.15 -29.88 -13.78
C ARG A 94 -24.88 -29.93 -12.95
N THR A 95 -23.72 -29.77 -13.57
CA THR A 95 -22.42 -29.76 -12.89
C THR A 95 -22.33 -28.62 -11.88
N SER A 96 -22.86 -27.44 -12.21
CA SER A 96 -22.94 -26.32 -11.28
C SER A 96 -23.75 -26.66 -10.03
N ARG A 97 -24.94 -27.28 -10.21
CA ARG A 97 -25.79 -27.74 -9.09
C ARG A 97 -25.14 -28.80 -8.22
N GLU A 98 -24.44 -29.75 -8.84
CA GLU A 98 -23.68 -30.79 -8.13
C GLU A 98 -22.53 -30.20 -7.30
N LEU A 99 -21.76 -29.26 -7.87
CA LEU A 99 -20.70 -28.56 -7.17
C LEU A 99 -21.21 -27.64 -6.04
N THR A 100 -22.34 -26.98 -6.24
CA THR A 100 -22.99 -26.17 -5.19
C THR A 100 -23.43 -27.06 -4.03
N HIS A 101 -24.04 -28.22 -4.33
CA HIS A 101 -24.44 -29.19 -3.30
C HIS A 101 -23.24 -29.73 -2.52
N GLU A 102 -22.14 -30.08 -3.21
CA GLU A 102 -20.89 -30.54 -2.59
C GLU A 102 -20.26 -29.45 -1.70
N TYR A 103 -20.32 -28.17 -2.16
CA TYR A 103 -19.86 -27.00 -1.40
C TYR A 103 -20.68 -26.82 -0.11
N ASP A 104 -22.01 -26.88 -0.21
CA ASP A 104 -22.93 -26.75 0.93
C ASP A 104 -22.76 -27.90 1.92
N GLU A 105 -22.53 -29.13 1.44
CA GLU A 105 -22.26 -30.29 2.28
C GLU A 105 -20.91 -30.17 3.01
N LEU A 106 -19.87 -29.65 2.34
CA LEU A 106 -18.58 -29.36 2.97
C LEU A 106 -18.68 -28.22 4.00
N LEU A 107 -19.44 -27.16 3.70
CA LEU A 107 -19.73 -26.10 4.67
C LEU A 107 -20.50 -26.65 5.89
N GLY A 108 -21.45 -27.56 5.70
CA GLY A 108 -22.18 -28.22 6.79
C GLY A 108 -21.32 -29.16 7.63
N ARG A 109 -20.19 -29.64 7.09
CA ARG A 109 -19.21 -30.48 7.82
C ARG A 109 -18.17 -29.66 8.59
N LEU A 110 -18.00 -28.39 8.26
CA LEU A 110 -17.27 -27.44 9.09
C LEU A 110 -18.11 -27.23 10.35
N ASP A 111 -17.58 -27.68 11.48
CA ASP A 111 -18.22 -27.50 12.77
C ASP A 111 -18.22 -26.01 13.16
N TYR A 112 -19.15 -25.25 12.57
CA TYR A 112 -19.39 -23.85 12.92
C TYR A 112 -19.72 -23.70 14.41
N ALA A 113 -20.18 -24.76 15.08
CA ALA A 113 -20.41 -24.75 16.51
C ALA A 113 -19.09 -24.69 17.30
N ALA A 114 -18.02 -25.30 16.78
CA ALA A 114 -16.68 -25.18 17.37
C ALA A 114 -16.05 -23.79 17.18
N VAL A 115 -16.41 -23.10 16.09
CA VAL A 115 -16.02 -21.70 15.81
C VAL A 115 -16.98 -20.71 16.49
N ALA A 116 -18.25 -21.09 16.67
CA ALA A 116 -19.31 -20.28 17.30
C ALA A 116 -19.41 -20.45 18.82
N SER A 117 -18.54 -21.26 19.45
CA SER A 117 -18.57 -21.44 20.90
C SER A 117 -17.83 -20.32 21.64
N GLN A 118 -18.28 -19.11 21.51
CA GLN A 118 -18.48 -18.07 22.52
C GLN A 118 -19.00 -16.80 21.84
N PRO A 119 -19.98 -16.06 22.39
CA PRO A 119 -20.25 -14.71 21.96
C PRO A 119 -19.09 -13.84 22.46
N VAL A 120 -17.97 -13.88 21.75
CA VAL A 120 -16.96 -12.84 21.86
C VAL A 120 -17.62 -11.61 21.24
N GLY A 121 -17.78 -10.55 22.01
CA GLY A 121 -18.26 -9.27 21.52
C GLY A 121 -17.49 -8.84 20.26
N PRO A 122 -17.82 -7.74 19.59
CA PRO A 122 -17.18 -7.35 18.35
C PRO A 122 -15.66 -7.38 18.49
N THR A 123 -14.98 -7.90 17.47
CA THR A 123 -13.51 -8.03 17.48
C THR A 123 -12.86 -6.65 17.63
N ILE A 124 -12.01 -6.51 18.65
CA ILE A 124 -11.20 -5.31 18.87
C ILE A 124 -9.92 -5.47 18.06
N SER A 125 -9.70 -4.57 17.09
CA SER A 125 -8.59 -4.69 16.16
C SER A 125 -7.49 -3.66 16.40
N PHE A 126 -6.36 -4.11 16.93
CA PHE A 126 -5.10 -3.37 16.94
C PHE A 126 -4.24 -3.64 15.68
N ALA A 127 -4.79 -4.31 14.67
CA ALA A 127 -4.03 -4.66 13.45
C ALA A 127 -4.02 -3.52 12.40
N ARG A 128 -5.12 -2.76 12.26
CA ARG A 128 -5.27 -1.75 11.19
C ARG A 128 -4.68 -0.40 11.60
N GLY A 129 -3.63 0.04 10.90
CA GLY A 129 -3.09 1.40 10.99
C GLY A 129 -3.90 2.40 10.16
N ALA A 130 -5.17 2.62 10.53
CA ALA A 130 -6.06 3.57 9.88
C ALA A 130 -6.86 4.33 10.94
N PRO A 131 -7.18 5.62 10.71
CA PRO A 131 -8.05 6.37 11.63
C PRO A 131 -9.45 5.74 11.64
N SER A 132 -10.06 5.71 12.81
CA SER A 132 -11.48 5.38 12.99
C SER A 132 -12.37 6.49 12.45
N LEU A 133 -13.62 6.15 12.13
CA LEU A 133 -14.54 7.10 11.50
C LEU A 133 -14.87 8.31 12.38
N ASP A 134 -14.81 8.17 13.70
CA ASP A 134 -15.06 9.24 14.67
C ASP A 134 -14.06 10.41 14.63
N ILE A 135 -12.88 10.19 14.00
CA ILE A 135 -11.84 11.20 13.83
C ILE A 135 -11.61 11.60 12.36
N VAL A 136 -12.51 11.20 11.46
CA VAL A 136 -12.51 11.62 10.05
C VAL A 136 -13.52 12.73 9.86
N ASP A 137 -13.11 13.86 9.30
CA ASP A 137 -13.99 14.99 8.98
C ASP A 137 -14.82 14.72 7.72
N VAL A 138 -15.90 13.95 7.89
CA VAL A 138 -16.81 13.58 6.78
C VAL A 138 -17.54 14.79 6.21
N GLU A 139 -17.94 15.75 7.05
CA GLU A 139 -18.63 16.99 6.60
C GLU A 139 -17.69 17.89 5.81
N GLY A 140 -16.48 18.13 6.31
CA GLY A 140 -15.45 18.88 5.56
C GLY A 140 -15.11 18.25 4.23
N LEU A 141 -15.09 16.91 4.14
CA LEU A 141 -14.91 16.19 2.88
C LEU A 141 -16.08 16.38 1.92
N ARG A 142 -17.33 16.38 2.40
CA ARG A 142 -18.52 16.66 1.59
C ARG A 142 -18.47 18.06 0.99
N ASP A 143 -18.13 19.04 1.83
CA ASP A 143 -18.01 20.43 1.42
C ASP A 143 -16.87 20.62 0.42
N ALA A 144 -15.72 19.97 0.65
CA ALA A 144 -14.60 19.97 -0.29
C ALA A 144 -14.98 19.33 -1.64
N ALA A 145 -15.73 18.23 -1.62
CA ALA A 145 -16.23 17.60 -2.85
C ALA A 145 -17.15 18.55 -3.62
N THR A 146 -18.08 19.23 -2.95
CA THR A 146 -18.95 20.23 -3.59
C THR A 146 -18.12 21.32 -4.25
N ARG A 147 -17.18 21.93 -3.51
CA ARG A 147 -16.29 22.98 -4.06
C ARG A 147 -15.45 22.50 -5.23
N ALA A 148 -14.96 21.25 -5.22
CA ALA A 148 -14.15 20.71 -6.32
C ALA A 148 -14.91 20.70 -7.66
N PHE A 149 -16.19 20.33 -7.64
CA PHE A 149 -17.03 20.33 -8.83
C PHE A 149 -17.53 21.72 -9.23
N GLU A 150 -17.65 22.66 -8.30
CA GLU A 150 -18.06 24.02 -8.57
C GLU A 150 -16.92 24.92 -9.07
N SER A 151 -15.72 24.80 -8.46
CA SER A 151 -14.60 25.72 -8.71
C SER A 151 -13.79 25.34 -9.95
N ASP A 152 -13.63 24.05 -10.24
CA ASP A 152 -12.87 23.53 -11.38
C ASP A 152 -13.47 22.22 -11.90
N PRO A 153 -14.67 22.26 -12.50
CA PRO A 153 -15.30 21.05 -13.03
C PRO A 153 -14.47 20.35 -14.12
N ALA A 154 -13.75 21.11 -14.94
CA ALA A 154 -12.90 20.59 -16.00
C ALA A 154 -11.67 19.85 -15.42
N GLY A 155 -10.93 20.46 -14.50
CA GLY A 155 -9.78 19.83 -13.85
C GLY A 155 -10.18 18.64 -12.98
N THR A 156 -11.41 18.64 -12.44
CA THR A 156 -11.94 17.55 -11.63
C THR A 156 -12.33 16.33 -12.46
N THR A 157 -12.91 16.52 -13.66
CA THR A 157 -13.55 15.44 -14.43
C THR A 157 -12.80 15.01 -15.70
N ALA A 158 -11.88 15.82 -16.21
CA ALA A 158 -11.09 15.46 -17.39
C ALA A 158 -9.88 14.61 -17.04
N TYR A 159 -9.28 14.02 -18.05
CA TYR A 159 -7.94 13.44 -17.91
C TYR A 159 -6.93 14.52 -17.50
N GLY A 160 -6.14 14.21 -16.47
CA GLY A 160 -5.00 15.03 -16.07
C GLY A 160 -3.69 14.55 -16.70
N THR A 161 -2.60 15.08 -16.18
CA THR A 161 -1.25 14.59 -16.48
C THR A 161 -0.82 13.53 -15.46
N SER A 162 0.18 12.74 -15.80
CA SER A 162 0.72 11.70 -14.91
C SER A 162 1.29 12.23 -13.59
N VAL A 163 1.65 13.51 -13.52
CA VAL A 163 2.16 14.15 -12.31
C VAL A 163 1.05 14.59 -11.33
N GLY A 164 -0.22 14.51 -11.74
CA GLY A 164 -1.38 14.79 -10.90
C GLY A 164 -1.99 16.19 -11.09
N TYR A 165 -2.95 16.51 -10.23
CA TYR A 165 -3.75 17.72 -10.26
C TYR A 165 -2.91 18.98 -9.99
N PRO A 166 -2.84 19.96 -10.93
CA PRO A 166 -1.88 21.05 -10.83
C PRO A 166 -2.02 21.90 -9.57
N ARG A 167 -3.25 22.18 -9.12
CA ARG A 167 -3.51 23.00 -7.92
C ARG A 167 -3.04 22.29 -6.66
N LEU A 168 -3.24 20.96 -6.54
CA LEU A 168 -2.74 20.18 -5.41
C LEU A 168 -1.21 20.08 -5.43
N ARG A 169 -0.61 19.91 -6.61
CA ARG A 169 0.86 19.93 -6.76
C ARG A 169 1.46 21.24 -6.27
N ALA A 170 0.87 22.37 -6.67
CA ALA A 170 1.32 23.68 -6.24
C ALA A 170 1.18 23.86 -4.71
N TRP A 171 0.08 23.41 -4.12
CA TRP A 171 -0.12 23.44 -2.67
C TRP A 171 0.92 22.59 -1.92
N ILE A 172 1.22 21.39 -2.42
CA ILE A 172 2.27 20.52 -1.84
C ILE A 172 3.65 21.17 -1.98
N ALA A 173 3.96 21.74 -3.15
CA ALA A 173 5.21 22.42 -3.41
C ALA A 173 5.44 23.60 -2.43
N ASP A 174 4.43 24.44 -2.25
CA ASP A 174 4.47 25.54 -1.29
C ASP A 174 4.72 25.06 0.14
N ARG A 175 4.03 23.99 0.57
CA ARG A 175 4.21 23.36 1.89
C ARG A 175 5.64 22.88 2.14
N HIS A 176 6.33 22.38 1.10
CA HIS A 176 7.70 21.91 1.19
C HIS A 176 8.76 22.95 0.79
N GLY A 177 8.34 24.15 0.37
CA GLY A 177 9.25 25.21 -0.08
C GLY A 177 10.04 24.85 -1.35
N VAL A 178 9.40 24.12 -2.28
CA VAL A 178 10.00 23.67 -3.55
C VAL A 178 9.15 24.10 -4.74
N GLU A 179 9.71 23.98 -5.95
CA GLU A 179 8.94 24.22 -7.18
C GLU A 179 8.01 23.03 -7.51
N PRO A 180 6.84 23.25 -8.17
CA PRO A 180 5.88 22.19 -8.49
C PRO A 180 6.45 21.06 -9.36
N GLU A 181 7.51 21.30 -10.13
CA GLU A 181 8.22 20.31 -10.95
C GLU A 181 8.88 19.22 -10.11
N ARG A 182 9.12 19.51 -8.84
CA ARG A 182 9.67 18.57 -7.84
C ARG A 182 8.61 17.70 -7.17
N VAL A 183 7.32 17.83 -7.55
CA VAL A 183 6.19 17.13 -6.93
C VAL A 183 5.48 16.23 -7.93
N LEU A 184 5.19 14.99 -7.52
CA LEU A 184 4.35 14.04 -8.24
C LEU A 184 3.28 13.49 -7.29
N VAL A 185 2.00 13.60 -7.65
CA VAL A 185 0.88 13.06 -6.87
C VAL A 185 0.51 11.68 -7.39
N THR A 186 0.23 10.74 -6.48
CA THR A 186 -0.03 9.33 -6.76
C THR A 186 -1.35 8.85 -6.12
N ASN A 187 -1.80 7.65 -6.50
CA ASN A 187 -2.95 7.00 -5.85
C ASN A 187 -2.56 6.35 -4.51
N GLY A 188 -2.12 7.19 -3.56
CA GLY A 188 -1.56 6.83 -2.25
C GLY A 188 -0.05 6.61 -2.29
N SER A 189 0.60 6.65 -1.10
CA SER A 189 2.06 6.53 -0.98
C SER A 189 2.61 5.18 -1.46
N MET A 190 1.89 4.07 -1.28
CA MET A 190 2.36 2.78 -1.81
C MET A 190 2.60 2.77 -3.33
N GLN A 191 1.85 3.58 -4.10
CA GLN A 191 2.14 3.72 -5.53
C GLN A 191 3.36 4.59 -5.76
N ALA A 192 3.57 5.61 -4.92
CA ALA A 192 4.80 6.41 -4.92
C ALA A 192 6.03 5.52 -4.67
N ASP A 193 5.97 4.66 -3.64
CA ASP A 193 7.00 3.69 -3.31
C ASP A 193 7.30 2.77 -4.50
N ALA A 194 6.25 2.19 -5.09
CA ALA A 194 6.39 1.27 -6.22
C ALA A 194 7.09 1.91 -7.42
N PHE A 195 6.72 3.15 -7.77
CA PHE A 195 7.35 3.88 -8.86
C PHE A 195 8.79 4.28 -8.54
N LEU A 196 9.06 4.72 -7.31
CA LEU A 196 10.41 5.08 -6.91
C LEU A 196 11.34 3.87 -6.91
N PHE A 197 10.90 2.74 -6.34
CA PHE A 197 11.66 1.50 -6.37
C PHE A 197 11.88 1.00 -7.80
N GLU A 198 10.88 1.14 -8.68
CA GLU A 198 11.06 0.80 -10.10
C GLU A 198 12.09 1.66 -10.80
N GLN A 199 12.13 2.95 -10.48
CA GLN A 199 13.07 3.89 -11.06
C GLN A 199 14.50 3.72 -10.55
N LEU A 200 14.69 3.39 -9.26
CA LEU A 200 16.00 3.44 -8.61
C LEU A 200 16.63 2.08 -8.35
N VAL A 201 15.82 1.00 -8.24
CA VAL A 201 16.29 -0.30 -7.74
C VAL A 201 16.13 -1.38 -8.80
N ALA A 202 17.25 -1.91 -9.27
CA ALA A 202 17.33 -3.09 -10.12
C ALA A 202 17.58 -4.37 -9.30
N ALA A 203 17.38 -5.53 -9.92
CA ALA A 203 17.71 -6.81 -9.30
C ALA A 203 19.21 -6.90 -8.97
N GLY A 204 19.52 -7.25 -7.73
CA GLY A 204 20.88 -7.32 -7.20
C GLY A 204 21.41 -6.01 -6.61
N ASP A 205 20.70 -4.89 -6.75
CA ASP A 205 21.06 -3.66 -6.05
C ASP A 205 20.87 -3.80 -4.55
N GLU A 206 21.71 -3.09 -3.79
CA GLU A 206 21.71 -3.09 -2.33
C GLU A 206 20.83 -1.96 -1.81
N VAL A 207 19.99 -2.26 -0.82
CA VAL A 207 19.08 -1.31 -0.20
C VAL A 207 19.18 -1.43 1.31
N ILE A 208 19.34 -0.29 1.99
CA ILE A 208 19.28 -0.20 3.46
C ILE A 208 17.83 -0.08 3.89
N VAL A 209 17.46 -0.84 4.91
CA VAL A 209 16.16 -0.76 5.57
C VAL A 209 16.34 -0.76 7.09
N GLU A 210 15.40 -0.18 7.81
CA GLU A 210 15.34 -0.25 9.28
C GLU A 210 14.94 -1.67 9.74
N ARG A 211 15.32 -2.05 10.94
CA ARG A 211 14.95 -3.31 11.58
C ARG A 211 14.35 -3.06 12.97
N PRO A 212 13.02 -3.19 13.13
CA PRO A 212 11.99 -3.56 12.13
C PRO A 212 11.65 -2.43 11.16
N THR A 213 10.93 -2.77 10.06
CA THR A 213 10.36 -1.79 9.14
C THR A 213 9.06 -2.27 8.51
N TYR A 214 8.42 -1.41 7.70
CA TYR A 214 7.14 -1.66 7.07
C TYR A 214 7.18 -2.91 6.16
N ASP A 215 6.27 -3.86 6.41
CA ASP A 215 6.23 -5.16 5.74
C ASP A 215 6.11 -5.04 4.21
N ARG A 216 5.33 -4.06 3.71
CA ARG A 216 5.13 -3.85 2.27
C ARG A 216 6.39 -3.36 1.57
N THR A 217 7.22 -2.56 2.25
CA THR A 217 8.54 -2.15 1.74
C THR A 217 9.44 -3.37 1.56
N LEU A 218 9.51 -4.26 2.57
CA LEU A 218 10.30 -5.49 2.50
C LEU A 218 9.83 -6.39 1.34
N LEU A 219 8.52 -6.59 1.19
CA LEU A 219 7.94 -7.40 0.11
C LEU A 219 8.25 -6.80 -1.27
N SER A 220 7.97 -5.50 -1.45
CA SER A 220 8.15 -4.83 -2.76
C SER A 220 9.61 -4.85 -3.23
N LEU A 221 10.56 -4.60 -2.31
CA LEU A 221 11.99 -4.63 -2.64
C LEU A 221 12.49 -6.05 -2.91
N ARG A 222 12.01 -7.06 -2.17
CA ARG A 222 12.32 -8.48 -2.42
C ARG A 222 11.79 -8.97 -3.77
N GLU A 223 10.57 -8.61 -4.14
CA GLU A 223 9.97 -8.93 -5.43
C GLU A 223 10.78 -8.35 -6.60
N ARG A 224 11.45 -7.21 -6.39
CA ARG A 224 12.37 -6.62 -7.36
C ARG A 224 13.75 -7.29 -7.39
N GLY A 225 14.02 -8.22 -6.48
CA GLY A 225 15.31 -8.89 -6.38
C GLY A 225 16.41 -8.06 -5.74
N ALA A 226 16.06 -7.02 -4.98
CA ALA A 226 17.01 -6.23 -4.20
C ALA A 226 17.66 -7.05 -3.07
N ARG A 227 18.90 -6.74 -2.75
CA ARG A 227 19.59 -7.26 -1.57
C ARG A 227 19.39 -6.28 -0.41
N LEU A 228 18.65 -6.72 0.60
CA LEU A 228 18.30 -5.89 1.74
C LEU A 228 19.34 -6.02 2.85
N HIS A 229 19.78 -4.88 3.36
CA HIS A 229 20.63 -4.76 4.53
C HIS A 229 19.82 -4.08 5.64
N ALA A 230 19.41 -4.88 6.62
CA ALA A 230 18.62 -4.40 7.76
C ALA A 230 19.57 -3.85 8.83
N VAL A 231 19.34 -2.60 9.23
CA VAL A 231 20.08 -1.92 10.29
C VAL A 231 19.17 -1.71 11.48
N GLU A 232 19.68 -1.99 12.68
CA GLU A 232 18.90 -1.97 13.91
C GLU A 232 18.28 -0.60 14.18
N LEU A 233 17.05 -0.59 14.64
CA LEU A 233 16.30 0.60 15.00
C LEU A 233 16.34 0.80 16.52
N GLN A 234 16.96 1.89 16.94
CA GLN A 234 17.02 2.34 18.33
C GLN A 234 15.83 3.28 18.63
N PRO A 235 15.49 3.57 19.90
CA PRO A 235 14.38 4.46 20.26
C PRO A 235 14.44 5.87 19.62
N ASP A 236 15.63 6.33 19.25
CA ASP A 236 15.88 7.62 18.57
C ASP A 236 16.17 7.49 17.06
N GLY A 237 15.84 6.35 16.46
CA GLY A 237 15.97 6.08 15.02
C GLY A 237 17.05 5.04 14.67
N ILE A 238 17.32 4.86 13.38
CA ILE A 238 18.28 3.90 12.85
C ILE A 238 19.66 4.04 13.51
N ASP A 239 20.35 2.92 13.75
CA ASP A 239 21.72 2.92 14.28
C ASP A 239 22.72 3.41 13.20
N THR A 240 23.04 4.70 13.24
CA THR A 240 23.94 5.34 12.25
C THR A 240 25.38 4.89 12.38
N ASP A 241 25.82 4.41 13.54
CA ASP A 241 27.19 3.89 13.72
C ASP A 241 27.30 2.49 13.10
N ALA A 242 26.30 1.63 13.30
CA ALA A 242 26.22 0.34 12.63
C ALA A 242 26.10 0.50 11.10
N LEU A 243 25.30 1.48 10.63
CA LEU A 243 25.23 1.80 9.21
C LEU A 243 26.59 2.25 8.65
N ALA A 244 27.28 3.14 9.35
CA ALA A 244 28.60 3.59 8.93
C ALA A 244 29.63 2.45 8.88
N ALA A 245 29.58 1.52 9.82
CA ALA A 245 30.42 0.32 9.82
C ALA A 245 30.13 -0.59 8.60
N LEU A 246 28.85 -0.80 8.30
CA LEU A 246 28.39 -1.58 7.15
C LEU A 246 28.86 -0.98 5.81
N LEU A 247 28.79 0.35 5.67
CA LEU A 247 29.19 1.07 4.46
C LEU A 247 30.72 1.06 4.25
N ARG A 248 31.53 1.09 5.32
CA ARG A 248 32.99 1.01 5.24
C ARG A 248 33.50 -0.41 5.03
N GLY A 249 32.75 -1.40 5.47
CA GLY A 249 33.20 -2.76 5.67
C GLY A 249 34.08 -2.86 6.92
N ASP A 250 33.76 -3.73 7.83
CA ASP A 250 34.49 -4.00 9.05
C ASP A 250 34.73 -5.50 9.27
N SER A 251 35.22 -5.89 10.49
CA SER A 251 35.51 -7.28 10.83
C SER A 251 34.23 -8.16 10.83
N SER A 252 33.04 -7.58 10.99
CA SER A 252 31.76 -8.29 10.99
C SER A 252 31.16 -8.42 9.59
N SER A 253 31.46 -7.45 8.70
CA SER A 253 31.09 -7.43 7.29
C SER A 253 32.27 -6.91 6.45
N PRO A 254 33.20 -7.77 6.06
CA PRO A 254 34.46 -7.32 5.43
C PRO A 254 34.28 -6.74 4.03
N THR A 255 33.12 -6.96 3.40
CA THR A 255 32.78 -6.37 2.11
C THR A 255 31.92 -5.12 2.32
N PRO A 256 32.40 -3.92 1.94
CA PRO A 256 31.60 -2.70 2.01
C PRO A 256 30.31 -2.80 1.22
N VAL A 257 29.20 -2.42 1.84
CA VAL A 257 27.90 -2.31 1.16
C VAL A 257 27.85 -1.02 0.35
N ARG A 258 27.28 -1.07 -0.84
CA ARG A 258 27.11 0.06 -1.76
C ARG A 258 25.64 0.24 -2.09
N PRO A 259 24.83 0.78 -1.17
CA PRO A 259 23.39 0.88 -1.37
C PRO A 259 23.04 1.88 -2.47
N LYS A 260 21.97 1.61 -3.19
CA LYS A 260 21.30 2.58 -4.06
C LYS A 260 20.40 3.51 -3.28
N LEU A 261 19.78 2.97 -2.22
CA LEU A 261 18.70 3.59 -1.48
C LEU A 261 18.77 3.18 -0.01
N ALA A 262 18.46 4.10 0.89
CA ALA A 262 18.05 3.82 2.27
C ALA A 262 16.59 4.21 2.44
N HIS A 263 15.71 3.26 2.76
CA HIS A 263 14.31 3.52 3.08
C HIS A 263 14.17 3.76 4.59
N ILE A 264 13.68 4.94 4.96
CA ILE A 264 13.61 5.43 6.33
C ILE A 264 12.21 5.99 6.60
N ILE A 265 11.60 5.60 7.72
CA ILE A 265 10.35 6.18 8.22
C ILE A 265 10.69 7.06 9.44
N PRO A 266 10.95 8.37 9.26
CA PRO A 266 11.62 9.19 10.26
C PRO A 266 10.77 9.64 11.42
N ASN A 267 9.44 9.66 11.27
CA ASN A 267 8.52 10.11 12.30
C ASN A 267 7.53 9.00 12.66
N PHE A 268 7.49 8.63 13.96
CA PHE A 268 6.56 7.62 14.49
C PHE A 268 6.55 6.34 13.66
N GLN A 269 7.72 5.82 13.43
CA GLN A 269 8.08 4.72 12.53
C GLN A 269 7.09 3.54 12.61
N ASN A 270 6.75 3.00 11.48
CA ASN A 270 5.94 1.78 11.38
C ASN A 270 6.87 0.55 11.22
N PRO A 271 6.96 -0.34 12.24
CA PRO A 271 6.00 -0.55 13.32
C PRO A 271 6.38 0.07 14.68
N ALA A 272 7.59 0.63 14.87
CA ALA A 272 8.17 0.85 16.19
C ALA A 272 7.59 2.06 16.94
N GLY A 273 7.01 3.03 16.25
CA GLY A 273 6.54 4.28 16.87
C GLY A 273 7.66 5.27 17.20
N TYR A 274 8.92 4.96 16.89
CA TYR A 274 10.09 5.77 17.18
C TYR A 274 10.22 6.96 16.23
N THR A 275 10.97 7.98 16.67
CA THR A 275 11.26 9.16 15.85
C THR A 275 12.76 9.31 15.67
N LEU A 276 13.20 9.48 14.41
CA LEU A 276 14.60 9.71 14.05
C LEU A 276 15.03 11.09 14.59
N SER A 277 16.04 11.09 15.48
CA SER A 277 16.53 12.30 16.13
C SER A 277 17.23 13.25 15.15
N PRO A 278 17.31 14.56 15.46
CA PRO A 278 18.00 15.54 14.62
C PRO A 278 19.46 15.18 14.34
N ALA A 279 20.17 14.64 15.34
CA ALA A 279 21.56 14.22 15.18
C ALA A 279 21.70 13.06 14.20
N LYS A 280 20.82 12.06 14.27
CA LYS A 280 20.81 10.91 13.37
C LYS A 280 20.35 11.27 11.96
N ARG A 281 19.44 12.26 11.79
CA ARG A 281 19.11 12.81 10.45
C ARG A 281 20.36 13.38 9.79
N GLN A 282 21.11 14.19 10.50
CA GLN A 282 22.36 14.77 9.99
C GLN A 282 23.42 13.69 9.68
N ALA A 283 23.61 12.71 10.57
CA ALA A 283 24.56 11.62 10.37
C ALA A 283 24.18 10.76 9.15
N LEU A 284 22.90 10.42 8.98
CA LEU A 284 22.42 9.65 7.83
C LEU A 284 22.64 10.40 6.51
N LEU A 285 22.33 11.70 6.46
CA LEU A 285 22.57 12.53 5.28
C LEU A 285 24.06 12.66 4.94
N ALA A 286 24.92 12.79 5.95
CA ALA A 286 26.36 12.80 5.75
C ALA A 286 26.86 11.49 5.13
N LEU A 287 26.37 10.33 5.62
CA LEU A 287 26.68 9.02 5.06
C LEU A 287 26.13 8.86 3.64
N ALA A 288 24.93 9.38 3.37
CA ALA A 288 24.35 9.34 2.04
C ALA A 288 25.19 10.13 1.02
N GLY A 289 25.67 11.32 1.40
CA GLY A 289 26.56 12.13 0.57
C GLY A 289 27.94 11.49 0.36
N GLU A 290 28.56 10.93 1.43
CA GLU A 290 29.86 10.27 1.37
C GLU A 290 29.84 9.02 0.49
N HIS A 291 28.78 8.21 0.59
CA HIS A 291 28.67 6.92 -0.09
C HIS A 291 27.77 6.95 -1.33
N ASN A 292 27.24 8.13 -1.69
CA ASN A 292 26.44 8.40 -2.90
C ASN A 292 25.23 7.47 -3.05
N PHE A 293 24.31 7.48 -2.07
CA PHE A 293 23.03 6.78 -2.13
C PHE A 293 21.86 7.70 -1.82
N TRP A 294 20.67 7.33 -2.32
CA TRP A 294 19.43 8.05 -2.06
C TRP A 294 18.89 7.77 -0.67
N VAL A 295 18.39 8.80 0.02
CA VAL A 295 17.55 8.64 1.20
C VAL A 295 16.10 8.76 0.77
N PHE A 296 15.34 7.70 0.95
CA PHE A 296 13.89 7.71 0.78
C PHE A 296 13.23 7.95 2.15
N GLU A 297 12.74 9.17 2.33
CA GLU A 297 12.06 9.65 3.53
C GLU A 297 10.56 9.37 3.39
N ASP A 298 10.09 8.20 3.86
CA ASP A 298 8.69 7.81 3.87
C ASP A 298 8.01 8.34 5.14
N ASP A 299 7.29 9.45 5.03
CA ASP A 299 6.81 10.22 6.18
C ASP A 299 5.30 10.53 6.15
N PRO A 300 4.44 9.51 6.24
CA PRO A 300 3.00 9.70 6.28
C PRO A 300 2.46 10.20 7.64
N TYR A 301 3.31 10.30 8.67
CA TYR A 301 2.93 10.57 10.05
C TYR A 301 3.42 11.91 10.61
N ILE A 302 4.19 12.71 9.88
CA ILE A 302 4.79 13.97 10.35
C ILE A 302 3.79 14.91 11.04
N ASP A 303 2.59 15.01 10.47
CA ASP A 303 1.51 15.86 10.99
C ASP A 303 0.84 15.30 12.26
N LEU A 304 1.14 14.07 12.65
CA LEU A 304 0.48 13.36 13.75
C LEU A 304 1.28 13.39 15.06
N ARG A 305 2.15 14.38 15.23
CA ARG A 305 2.84 14.62 16.49
C ARG A 305 1.90 15.26 17.49
N PHE A 306 1.74 14.66 18.65
CA PHE A 306 0.93 15.19 19.76
C PHE A 306 1.76 15.53 21.01
N SER A 307 3.05 15.22 21.02
CA SER A 307 4.00 15.57 22.08
C SER A 307 5.38 15.91 21.49
N GLY A 308 6.13 16.78 22.15
CA GLY A 308 7.45 17.24 21.69
C GLY A 308 7.38 18.27 20.55
N GLU A 309 8.53 18.57 19.95
CA GLU A 309 8.69 19.56 18.88
C GLU A 309 8.69 18.92 17.49
N THR A 310 8.13 19.64 16.51
CA THR A 310 8.20 19.23 15.11
C THR A 310 9.63 19.35 14.60
N LEU A 311 10.13 18.29 13.99
CA LEU A 311 11.50 18.21 13.45
C LEU A 311 11.51 18.57 11.96
N PRO A 312 12.58 19.21 11.46
CA PRO A 312 12.74 19.46 10.02
C PRO A 312 12.85 18.13 9.26
N THR A 313 12.26 18.06 8.07
CA THR A 313 12.40 16.90 7.19
C THR A 313 13.84 16.77 6.67
N MET A 314 14.29 15.57 6.35
CA MET A 314 15.58 15.37 5.69
C MET A 314 15.57 15.98 4.28
N LEU A 315 14.41 16.00 3.60
CA LEU A 315 14.23 16.73 2.35
C LEU A 315 14.60 18.23 2.49
N SER A 316 14.18 18.88 3.58
CA SER A 316 14.51 20.31 3.81
C SER A 316 15.99 20.54 4.13
N MET A 317 16.71 19.51 4.57
CA MET A 317 18.14 19.56 4.90
C MET A 317 19.03 19.25 3.70
N ASP A 318 18.61 18.31 2.83
CA ASP A 318 19.33 17.91 1.62
C ASP A 318 18.34 17.58 0.48
N PRO A 319 17.84 18.60 -0.25
CA PRO A 319 16.85 18.39 -1.29
C PRO A 319 17.37 17.69 -2.55
N GLU A 320 18.68 17.46 -2.66
CA GLU A 320 19.29 16.82 -3.84
C GLU A 320 19.55 15.33 -3.67
N HIS A 321 19.65 14.83 -2.43
CA HIS A 321 19.86 13.41 -2.16
C HIS A 321 18.65 12.74 -1.46
N VAL A 322 17.62 13.51 -1.11
CA VAL A 322 16.42 13.00 -0.45
C VAL A 322 15.23 12.97 -1.42
N VAL A 323 14.51 11.84 -1.41
CA VAL A 323 13.17 11.72 -1.98
C VAL A 323 12.20 11.53 -0.83
N TYR A 324 11.25 12.43 -0.73
CA TYR A 324 10.24 12.43 0.32
C TYR A 324 8.92 11.86 -0.21
N ALA A 325 8.28 11.00 0.57
CA ALA A 325 6.92 10.55 0.31
C ALA A 325 6.00 10.83 1.48
N SER A 326 4.75 11.15 1.18
CA SER A 326 3.71 11.23 2.20
C SER A 326 2.31 10.90 1.62
N SER A 327 1.29 10.93 2.50
CA SER A 327 -0.06 10.52 2.15
C SER A 327 -1.11 11.27 2.93
N PHE A 328 -2.19 11.67 2.28
CA PHE A 328 -3.39 12.22 2.90
C PHE A 328 -4.27 11.14 3.59
N SER A 329 -3.89 9.88 3.50
CA SER A 329 -4.62 8.78 4.14
C SER A 329 -4.68 8.88 5.67
N LYS A 330 -3.76 9.62 6.29
CA LYS A 330 -3.63 9.72 7.75
C LYS A 330 -4.23 11.01 8.32
N THR A 331 -4.35 12.04 7.50
CA THR A 331 -4.82 13.38 7.88
C THR A 331 -6.18 13.74 7.29
N VAL A 332 -6.57 13.09 6.18
CA VAL A 332 -7.88 13.30 5.54
C VAL A 332 -8.74 12.04 5.72
N CYS A 333 -8.50 10.99 4.97
CA CYS A 333 -9.10 9.66 5.20
C CYS A 333 -8.39 8.58 4.38
N PRO A 334 -8.39 7.30 4.80
CA PRO A 334 -7.72 6.23 4.07
C PRO A 334 -8.30 5.97 2.68
N GLY A 335 -9.62 6.18 2.53
CA GLY A 335 -10.37 5.93 1.27
C GLY A 335 -10.08 6.94 0.17
N ILE A 336 -9.48 8.09 0.47
CA ILE A 336 -9.22 9.14 -0.53
C ILE A 336 -8.14 8.74 -1.54
N ARG A 337 -7.24 7.83 -1.17
CA ARG A 337 -6.19 7.30 -2.03
C ARG A 337 -5.35 8.37 -2.73
N VAL A 338 -4.88 9.36 -1.99
CA VAL A 338 -3.96 10.41 -2.49
C VAL A 338 -2.69 10.38 -1.66
N GLY A 339 -1.55 10.28 -2.35
CA GLY A 339 -0.20 10.39 -1.81
C GLY A 339 0.68 11.17 -2.78
N TYR A 340 1.93 11.40 -2.43
CA TYR A 340 2.81 12.18 -3.29
C TYR A 340 4.29 11.88 -3.03
N LEU A 341 5.13 12.19 -4.02
CA LEU A 341 6.59 12.27 -3.95
C LEU A 341 7.04 13.73 -4.10
N VAL A 342 8.09 14.07 -3.37
CA VAL A 342 8.85 15.31 -3.57
C VAL A 342 10.33 14.94 -3.68
N GLY A 343 11.01 15.43 -4.71
CA GLY A 343 12.42 15.11 -4.93
C GLY A 343 13.06 15.95 -6.04
N PRO A 344 14.28 15.65 -6.46
CA PRO A 344 14.92 16.32 -7.59
C PRO A 344 14.06 16.27 -8.86
N ALA A 345 13.95 17.40 -9.57
CA ALA A 345 13.05 17.54 -10.71
C ALA A 345 13.30 16.48 -11.80
N ASP A 346 14.55 16.16 -12.11
CA ASP A 346 14.90 15.14 -13.10
C ASP A 346 14.44 13.74 -12.69
N LEU A 347 14.56 13.40 -11.41
CA LEU A 347 14.06 12.12 -10.88
C LEU A 347 12.54 12.08 -10.93
N ILE A 348 11.86 13.15 -10.52
CA ILE A 348 10.39 13.26 -10.59
C ILE A 348 9.92 13.15 -12.05
N ALA A 349 10.60 13.76 -13.00
CA ALA A 349 10.28 13.62 -14.43
C ALA A 349 10.46 12.18 -14.94
N ALA A 350 11.50 11.47 -14.48
CA ALA A 350 11.71 10.07 -14.82
C ALA A 350 10.59 9.16 -14.24
N VAL A 351 10.22 9.37 -12.97
CA VAL A 351 9.09 8.68 -12.34
C VAL A 351 7.76 9.01 -13.04
N ALA A 352 7.53 10.26 -13.43
CA ALA A 352 6.33 10.67 -14.16
C ALA A 352 6.19 9.97 -15.53
N LYS A 353 7.31 9.65 -16.18
CA LYS A 353 7.30 8.87 -17.42
C LYS A 353 6.83 7.43 -17.20
N LEU A 354 7.25 6.77 -16.10
CA LEU A 354 6.72 5.45 -15.69
C LEU A 354 5.23 5.54 -15.39
N ALA A 355 4.82 6.55 -14.62
CA ALA A 355 3.45 6.79 -14.23
C ALA A 355 2.53 6.98 -15.46
N THR A 356 2.99 7.70 -16.49
CA THR A 356 2.24 7.89 -17.73
C THR A 356 1.86 6.54 -18.37
N ASN A 357 2.80 5.61 -18.42
CA ASN A 357 2.58 4.29 -19.00
C ASN A 357 1.69 3.38 -18.14
N THR A 358 1.55 3.69 -16.84
CA THR A 358 0.78 2.90 -15.89
C THR A 358 -0.69 3.32 -15.83
N TYR A 359 -0.99 4.64 -15.78
CA TYR A 359 -2.35 5.11 -15.53
C TYR A 359 -2.78 6.35 -16.34
N ILE A 360 -1.93 6.93 -17.19
CA ILE A 360 -2.18 8.21 -17.90
C ILE A 360 -2.22 9.39 -16.91
N SER A 361 -3.17 9.35 -15.97
CA SER A 361 -3.27 10.28 -14.84
C SER A 361 -3.78 9.56 -13.61
N PRO A 362 -3.39 9.98 -12.40
CA PRO A 362 -3.99 9.46 -11.16
C PRO A 362 -5.42 9.96 -11.01
N GLY A 363 -6.14 9.51 -9.97
CA GLY A 363 -7.54 9.87 -9.73
C GLY A 363 -7.76 11.37 -9.52
N MET A 364 -8.17 12.11 -10.56
CA MET A 364 -8.30 13.56 -10.54
C MET A 364 -9.40 14.04 -9.57
N VAL A 365 -10.53 13.34 -9.50
CA VAL A 365 -11.62 13.66 -8.57
C VAL A 365 -11.14 13.65 -7.12
N ALA A 366 -10.41 12.61 -6.71
CA ALA A 366 -9.89 12.52 -5.35
C ALA A 366 -8.88 13.64 -5.04
N GLN A 367 -8.03 13.99 -6.00
CA GLN A 367 -7.02 15.03 -5.83
C GLN A 367 -7.61 16.43 -5.77
N SER A 368 -8.64 16.73 -6.56
CA SER A 368 -9.35 18.01 -6.50
C SER A 368 -10.09 18.18 -5.18
N ILE A 369 -10.69 17.11 -4.64
CA ILE A 369 -11.32 17.12 -3.30
C ILE A 369 -10.26 17.37 -2.22
N VAL A 370 -9.12 16.68 -2.27
CA VAL A 370 -8.02 16.91 -1.31
C VAL A 370 -7.51 18.34 -1.41
N TYR A 371 -7.36 18.89 -2.61
CA TYR A 371 -6.95 20.28 -2.78
C TYR A 371 -7.93 21.26 -2.11
N GLU A 372 -9.22 21.10 -2.35
CA GLU A 372 -10.25 21.99 -1.74
C GLU A 372 -10.32 21.81 -0.21
N PHE A 373 -10.09 20.61 0.28
CA PHE A 373 -10.00 20.33 1.72
C PHE A 373 -8.78 21.04 2.34
N CYS A 374 -7.64 21.03 1.67
CA CYS A 374 -6.43 21.72 2.10
C CYS A 374 -6.56 23.24 1.97
N ALA A 375 -7.01 23.74 0.83
CA ALA A 375 -7.10 25.17 0.54
C ALA A 375 -8.11 25.90 1.42
N SER A 376 -9.13 25.23 1.92
CA SER A 376 -10.10 25.79 2.87
C SER A 376 -9.60 25.84 4.32
N GLY A 377 -8.45 25.25 4.64
CA GLY A 377 -7.95 25.10 6.01
C GLY A 377 -8.59 23.95 6.80
N ALA A 378 -9.52 23.17 6.20
CA ALA A 378 -10.14 22.03 6.87
C ALA A 378 -9.11 20.97 7.29
N ILE A 379 -8.00 20.85 6.54
CA ILE A 379 -6.91 19.93 6.88
C ILE A 379 -6.29 20.21 8.24
N ASP A 380 -6.13 21.48 8.62
CA ASP A 380 -5.53 21.86 9.91
C ASP A 380 -6.44 21.45 11.08
N SER A 381 -7.74 21.67 10.94
CA SER A 381 -8.75 21.24 11.92
C SER A 381 -8.83 19.71 12.02
N SER A 382 -8.72 19.03 10.89
CA SER A 382 -8.69 17.56 10.84
C SER A 382 -7.45 17.00 11.55
N ILE A 383 -6.27 17.55 11.27
CA ILE A 383 -5.01 17.19 11.95
C ILE A 383 -5.13 17.36 13.47
N GLU A 384 -5.67 18.48 13.94
CA GLU A 384 -5.83 18.73 15.37
C GLU A 384 -6.82 17.75 16.03
N THR A 385 -7.92 17.42 15.37
CA THR A 385 -8.86 16.39 15.80
C THR A 385 -8.20 15.04 15.95
N VAL A 386 -7.44 14.63 14.93
CA VAL A 386 -6.70 13.36 14.93
C VAL A 386 -5.65 13.32 16.03
N ARG A 387 -4.83 14.38 16.17
CA ARG A 387 -3.80 14.50 17.23
C ARG A 387 -4.39 14.37 18.62
N THR A 388 -5.46 15.10 18.91
CA THR A 388 -6.13 15.07 20.22
C THR A 388 -6.65 13.68 20.56
N ALA A 389 -7.28 13.01 19.61
CA ALA A 389 -7.77 11.65 19.81
C ALA A 389 -6.64 10.64 20.02
N LEU A 390 -5.58 10.73 19.21
CA LEU A 390 -4.44 9.83 19.30
C LEU A 390 -3.66 9.99 20.61
N ALA A 391 -3.49 11.23 21.09
CA ALA A 391 -2.86 11.49 22.38
C ALA A 391 -3.60 10.80 23.53
N LYS A 392 -4.94 10.87 23.55
CA LYS A 392 -5.76 10.16 24.53
C LYS A 392 -5.61 8.64 24.42
N ARG A 393 -5.67 8.12 23.20
CA ARG A 393 -5.62 6.67 22.92
C ARG A 393 -4.27 6.06 23.30
N VAL A 394 -3.15 6.72 22.98
CA VAL A 394 -1.82 6.22 23.33
C VAL A 394 -1.60 6.18 24.84
N LEU A 395 -2.09 7.19 25.57
CA LEU A 395 -2.01 7.20 27.04
C LEU A 395 -2.84 6.07 27.65
N THR A 396 -4.04 5.82 27.11
CA THR A 396 -4.86 4.68 27.56
C THR A 396 -4.15 3.36 27.30
N LEU A 397 -3.55 3.21 26.10
CA LEU A 397 -2.81 1.98 25.74
C LEU A 397 -1.58 1.77 26.65
N ASP A 398 -0.80 2.82 26.90
CA ASP A 398 0.36 2.78 27.81
C ASP A 398 -0.06 2.32 29.22
N MET A 399 -1.10 2.95 29.76
CA MET A 399 -1.60 2.62 31.12
C MET A 399 -2.15 1.19 31.18
N ALA A 400 -2.91 0.76 30.18
CA ALA A 400 -3.46 -0.60 30.12
C ALA A 400 -2.36 -1.66 30.00
N LEU A 401 -1.35 -1.45 29.14
CA LEU A 401 -0.23 -2.38 29.00
C LEU A 401 0.59 -2.48 30.29
N ARG A 402 0.90 -1.37 30.97
CA ARG A 402 1.64 -1.41 32.24
C ARG A 402 0.85 -2.11 33.36
N ARG A 403 -0.47 -2.00 33.34
CA ARG A 403 -1.35 -2.68 34.30
C ARG A 403 -1.46 -4.17 34.04
N GLU A 404 -1.69 -4.56 32.76
CA GLU A 404 -2.07 -5.91 32.41
C GLU A 404 -0.90 -6.80 31.98
N LEU A 405 0.17 -6.20 31.44
CA LEU A 405 1.38 -6.86 30.95
C LEU A 405 2.63 -6.13 31.47
N PRO A 406 2.84 -6.09 32.80
CA PRO A 406 3.93 -5.31 33.41
C PRO A 406 5.33 -5.78 33.00
N GLU A 407 5.48 -7.01 32.50
CA GLU A 407 6.71 -7.58 31.96
C GLU A 407 7.01 -7.18 30.49
N ALA A 408 6.06 -6.54 29.82
CA ALA A 408 6.24 -6.11 28.45
C ALA A 408 7.11 -4.84 28.38
N GLU A 409 8.02 -4.79 27.41
CA GLU A 409 8.86 -3.62 27.13
C GLU A 409 8.33 -2.86 25.92
N PHE A 410 8.17 -1.56 26.06
CA PHE A 410 7.75 -0.66 25.00
C PHE A 410 8.13 0.79 25.28
N VAL A 411 8.20 1.59 24.22
CA VAL A 411 8.36 3.05 24.30
C VAL A 411 7.02 3.69 23.94
N THR A 412 6.56 4.63 24.76
CA THR A 412 5.33 5.38 24.48
C THR A 412 5.60 6.38 23.36
N PRO A 413 4.91 6.27 22.20
CA PRO A 413 5.15 7.17 21.08
C PRO A 413 4.70 8.61 21.36
N GLU A 414 5.38 9.57 20.72
CA GLU A 414 5.02 11.01 20.77
C GLU A 414 4.07 11.42 19.63
N GLY A 415 3.66 10.48 18.79
CA GLY A 415 2.83 10.67 17.61
C GLY A 415 2.54 9.38 16.86
N GLY A 416 1.92 9.47 15.68
CA GLY A 416 1.66 8.34 14.81
C GLY A 416 0.57 7.40 15.31
N TYR A 417 0.65 6.13 14.91
CA TYR A 417 -0.46 5.17 15.03
C TYR A 417 -0.11 3.91 15.80
N PHE A 418 1.19 3.66 16.08
CA PHE A 418 1.69 2.35 16.45
C PHE A 418 2.49 2.37 17.73
N MET A 419 2.36 1.29 18.47
CA MET A 419 3.23 0.95 19.60
C MET A 419 3.81 -0.44 19.35
N TRP A 420 5.14 -0.54 19.47
CA TRP A 420 5.86 -1.79 19.39
C TRP A 420 6.06 -2.34 20.79
N VAL A 421 5.67 -3.59 20.97
CA VAL A 421 5.71 -4.26 22.28
C VAL A 421 6.60 -5.49 22.16
N THR A 422 7.57 -5.60 23.06
CA THR A 422 8.42 -6.77 23.24
C THR A 422 8.00 -7.52 24.50
N LEU A 423 7.63 -8.77 24.33
CA LEU A 423 7.30 -9.68 25.43
C LEU A 423 8.55 -10.42 25.91
N PRO A 424 8.54 -11.04 27.11
CA PRO A 424 9.66 -11.80 27.62
C PRO A 424 10.21 -12.82 26.62
N PRO A 425 11.54 -13.05 26.62
CA PRO A 425 12.16 -14.08 25.79
C PRO A 425 11.50 -15.45 25.95
N GLY A 426 11.28 -16.15 24.85
CA GLY A 426 10.61 -17.44 24.81
C GLY A 426 9.09 -17.37 24.61
N THR A 427 8.51 -16.17 24.54
CA THR A 427 7.11 -15.99 24.12
C THR A 427 6.96 -16.31 22.64
N ASP A 428 6.02 -17.20 22.29
CA ASP A 428 5.65 -17.45 20.88
C ASP A 428 4.51 -16.52 20.46
N VAL A 429 4.84 -15.48 19.69
CA VAL A 429 3.86 -14.50 19.19
C VAL A 429 2.83 -15.14 18.24
N ASN A 430 3.13 -16.26 17.57
CA ASN A 430 2.17 -16.96 16.72
C ASN A 430 1.13 -17.68 17.56
N ALA A 431 1.53 -18.34 18.65
CA ALA A 431 0.61 -18.91 19.61
C ALA A 431 -0.25 -17.83 20.27
N LEU A 432 0.36 -16.70 20.67
CA LEU A 432 -0.36 -15.55 21.21
C LEU A 432 -1.37 -14.98 20.22
N HIS A 433 -1.00 -14.83 18.96
CA HIS A 433 -1.90 -14.30 17.92
C HIS A 433 -3.16 -15.17 17.78
N LYS A 434 -3.00 -16.49 17.80
CA LYS A 434 -4.12 -17.44 17.77
C LYS A 434 -5.00 -17.34 19.03
N ALA A 435 -4.39 -17.35 20.21
CA ALA A 435 -5.12 -17.27 21.48
C ALA A 435 -5.85 -15.92 21.67
N ALA A 436 -5.29 -14.82 21.14
CA ALA A 436 -5.93 -13.50 21.13
C ALA A 436 -7.11 -13.45 20.16
N ALA A 437 -6.99 -14.04 18.98
CA ALA A 437 -8.09 -14.13 18.01
C ALA A 437 -9.29 -14.90 18.57
N GLU A 438 -9.06 -15.99 19.31
CA GLU A 438 -10.10 -16.75 20.04
C GLU A 438 -10.84 -15.89 21.10
N ARG A 439 -10.19 -14.81 21.59
CA ARG A 439 -10.76 -13.85 22.53
C ARG A 439 -11.25 -12.55 21.87
N GLY A 440 -11.34 -12.54 20.53
CA GLY A 440 -11.81 -11.38 19.78
C GLY A 440 -10.86 -10.20 19.79
N VAL A 441 -9.54 -10.43 19.81
CA VAL A 441 -8.52 -9.39 19.66
C VAL A 441 -7.61 -9.74 18.49
N SER A 442 -7.29 -8.75 17.64
CA SER A 442 -6.30 -8.91 16.58
C SER A 442 -5.20 -7.86 16.68
N PHE A 443 -3.97 -8.27 16.38
CA PHE A 443 -2.77 -7.43 16.29
C PHE A 443 -1.88 -7.91 15.13
N VAL A 444 -0.77 -7.23 14.85
CA VAL A 444 0.20 -7.71 13.85
C VAL A 444 1.43 -8.25 14.57
N ARG A 445 1.88 -9.43 14.17
CA ARG A 445 3.06 -10.08 14.74
C ARG A 445 4.32 -9.34 14.36
N GLY A 446 5.30 -9.31 15.25
CA GLY A 446 6.58 -8.67 14.96
C GLY A 446 7.36 -9.32 13.83
N THR A 447 7.23 -10.64 13.68
CA THR A 447 7.84 -11.41 12.58
C THR A 447 7.45 -10.91 11.18
N ASP A 448 6.30 -10.22 11.04
CA ASP A 448 5.85 -9.69 9.75
C ASP A 448 6.63 -8.42 9.33
N PHE A 449 7.33 -7.75 10.26
CA PHE A 449 8.10 -6.51 10.04
C PHE A 449 9.62 -6.74 10.02
N LEU A 450 10.05 -7.98 10.08
CA LEU A 450 11.44 -8.37 10.20
C LEU A 450 11.83 -9.34 9.08
N MET A 451 13.09 -9.35 8.74
CA MET A 451 13.64 -10.35 7.80
C MET A 451 13.84 -11.69 8.52
N GLU A 452 14.16 -11.64 9.81
CA GLU A 452 14.36 -12.77 10.72
C GLU A 452 14.16 -12.31 12.17
N GLY A 453 13.77 -13.19 13.08
CA GLY A 453 13.52 -12.87 14.50
C GLY A 453 12.14 -12.27 14.76
N GLY A 454 11.95 -11.70 15.94
CA GLY A 454 10.71 -11.02 16.36
C GLY A 454 9.65 -11.94 16.91
N GLU A 455 9.99 -13.18 17.27
CA GLU A 455 9.07 -14.21 17.76
C GLU A 455 8.35 -13.82 19.06
N ASN A 456 8.88 -12.86 19.81
CA ASN A 456 8.30 -12.31 21.03
C ASN A 456 7.86 -10.86 20.91
N THR A 457 7.67 -10.34 19.69
CA THR A 457 7.29 -8.95 19.46
C THR A 457 5.97 -8.82 18.72
N LEU A 458 5.27 -7.70 18.95
CA LEU A 458 4.01 -7.38 18.27
C LEU A 458 3.83 -5.87 18.09
N ARG A 459 3.04 -5.51 17.08
CA ARG A 459 2.62 -4.13 16.83
C ARG A 459 1.16 -3.95 17.21
N LEU A 460 0.89 -2.95 18.06
CA LEU A 460 -0.46 -2.48 18.39
C LEU A 460 -0.75 -1.16 17.70
N ALA A 461 -1.80 -1.11 16.87
CA ALA A 461 -2.30 0.12 16.26
C ALA A 461 -3.44 0.69 17.11
N TYR A 462 -3.25 1.88 17.68
CA TYR A 462 -4.26 2.54 18.52
C TYR A 462 -5.14 3.54 17.76
N SER A 463 -4.89 3.72 16.48
CA SER A 463 -5.59 4.73 15.66
C SER A 463 -7.04 4.38 15.32
N GLY A 464 -7.38 3.09 15.32
CA GLY A 464 -8.69 2.59 14.87
C GLY A 464 -9.63 2.16 15.99
N VAL A 465 -9.27 2.38 17.26
CA VAL A 465 -9.99 1.91 18.45
C VAL A 465 -10.24 3.05 19.43
N THR A 466 -11.35 3.00 20.16
CA THR A 466 -11.65 3.99 21.22
C THR A 466 -10.88 3.66 22.52
N PRO A 467 -10.75 4.60 23.46
CA PRO A 467 -10.13 4.32 24.76
C PRO A 467 -10.75 3.13 25.49
N GLU A 468 -12.06 2.98 25.45
CA GLU A 468 -12.78 1.87 26.08
C GLU A 468 -12.45 0.53 25.41
N GLN A 469 -12.36 0.52 24.08
CA GLN A 469 -11.91 -0.65 23.31
C GLN A 469 -10.44 -0.98 23.57
N ILE A 470 -9.60 0.03 23.83
CA ILE A 470 -8.18 -0.19 24.17
C ILE A 470 -8.07 -0.90 25.51
N ASP A 471 -8.76 -0.42 26.56
CA ASP A 471 -8.75 -1.07 27.87
C ASP A 471 -9.22 -2.54 27.79
N GLU A 472 -10.39 -2.76 27.19
CA GLU A 472 -10.94 -4.11 27.01
C GLU A 472 -10.04 -5.00 26.14
N GLY A 473 -9.50 -4.46 25.04
CA GLY A 473 -8.64 -5.19 24.11
C GLY A 473 -7.34 -5.63 24.75
N VAL A 474 -6.72 -4.79 25.59
CA VAL A 474 -5.50 -5.14 26.33
C VAL A 474 -5.79 -6.17 27.42
N GLU A 475 -6.91 -6.08 28.14
CA GLU A 475 -7.34 -7.10 29.10
C GLU A 475 -7.48 -8.49 28.45
N ARG A 476 -8.15 -8.53 27.27
CA ARG A 476 -8.31 -9.76 26.48
C ARG A 476 -6.96 -10.30 25.95
N LEU A 477 -6.07 -9.40 25.49
CA LEU A 477 -4.72 -9.76 25.04
C LEU A 477 -3.90 -10.36 26.19
N ALA A 478 -3.93 -9.75 27.35
CA ALA A 478 -3.23 -10.25 28.55
C ALA A 478 -3.80 -11.59 29.02
N ALA A 479 -5.12 -11.79 28.96
CA ALA A 479 -5.73 -13.09 29.24
C ALA A 479 -5.29 -14.17 28.23
N ALA A 480 -5.12 -13.80 26.95
CA ALA A 480 -4.55 -14.69 25.93
C ALA A 480 -3.10 -15.06 26.26
N TYR A 481 -2.28 -14.07 26.60
CA TYR A 481 -0.88 -14.26 26.97
C TYR A 481 -0.71 -15.17 28.19
N ARG A 482 -1.52 -14.97 29.25
CA ARG A 482 -1.48 -15.81 30.45
C ARG A 482 -1.96 -17.26 30.22
N SER A 483 -2.55 -17.56 29.08
CA SER A 483 -3.01 -18.92 28.72
C SER A 483 -2.01 -19.71 27.88
N LEU A 484 -0.85 -19.12 27.54
CA LEU A 484 0.24 -19.80 26.83
C LEU A 484 1.07 -20.64 27.80
#